data_f1946a7b13f24f0d1a3cb66e06ea7b50
#
_entry.id   f1946a7b13f24f0d1a3cb66e06ea7b50
#
_cell.length_a   1.000
_cell.length_b   1.000
_cell.length_c   1.000
_cell.angle_alpha   90.00
_cell.angle_beta   90.00
_cell.angle_gamma   90.00
#
_symmetry.space_group_name_H-M   'P 1'
#
loop_
_entity.id
_entity.type
_entity.pdbx_description
1 polymer ?
#
loop_
_entity_poly.entity_id
_entity_poly.type
_entity_poly.pdbx_seq_one_letter_code
_entity_poly.pdbx_strand_id
1 'polypeptide(L)'
;MKTPIFEGMASAIITPLNEKGIDYELFAKLIEWQIAEGIDGLVVCGTTGEGATLTDEEHKSAIEFMVKQVAGRVPVIAGTGSNDTAYAVELTKHACQIGVDGVLTVTPYYNKATQKGLIKSFTQIADASSVPVILYNVPSRTGVNIAPKTVLELSKHPNINAIKEASGDISQIAE
;
A
#
# COMPACT_ATOMS: atom_id res chain seq x y z
N MET A 1 11.44 -14.25 13.37
CA MET A 1 10.75 -13.97 12.09
C MET A 1 9.67 -12.93 12.35
N LYS A 2 9.41 -12.04 11.41
CA LYS A 2 8.30 -11.08 11.52
C LYS A 2 6.99 -11.81 11.22
N THR A 3 5.93 -11.47 11.96
CA THR A 3 4.60 -12.05 11.73
C THR A 3 4.02 -11.50 10.43
N PRO A 4 3.50 -12.33 9.52
CA PRO A 4 2.82 -11.84 8.32
C PRO A 4 1.53 -11.08 8.69
N ILE A 5 1.14 -10.11 7.88
CA ILE A 5 -0.11 -9.34 8.07
C ILE A 5 -1.32 -10.24 7.78
N PHE A 6 -1.19 -11.12 6.79
CA PHE A 6 -2.17 -12.13 6.42
C PHE A 6 -1.46 -13.32 5.75
N GLU A 7 -2.15 -14.44 5.67
CA GLU A 7 -1.76 -15.59 4.86
C GLU A 7 -2.87 -15.86 3.86
N GLY A 8 -2.54 -16.15 2.60
CA GLY A 8 -3.52 -16.35 1.54
C GLY A 8 -3.49 -15.24 0.49
N MET A 9 -4.65 -14.75 0.09
CA MET A 9 -4.83 -13.79 -1.00
C MET A 9 -5.41 -12.45 -0.51
N ALA A 10 -4.75 -11.35 -0.87
CA ALA A 10 -5.28 -10.01 -0.68
C ALA A 10 -5.66 -9.38 -2.02
N SER A 11 -6.88 -8.86 -2.12
CA SER A 11 -7.37 -8.17 -3.31
C SER A 11 -7.02 -6.70 -3.29
N ALA A 12 -6.40 -6.20 -4.37
CA ALA A 12 -6.31 -4.76 -4.62
C ALA A 12 -7.64 -4.31 -5.21
N ILE A 13 -8.50 -3.71 -4.38
CA ILE A 13 -9.85 -3.32 -4.76
C ILE A 13 -9.87 -2.00 -5.54
N ILE A 14 -10.80 -1.86 -6.48
CA ILE A 14 -11.05 -0.59 -7.17
C ILE A 14 -11.70 0.43 -6.22
N THR A 15 -11.55 1.71 -6.53
CA THR A 15 -12.32 2.80 -5.90
C THR A 15 -13.44 3.18 -6.87
N PRO A 16 -14.70 2.82 -6.62
CA PRO A 16 -15.81 3.21 -7.48
C PRO A 16 -16.00 4.71 -7.46
N LEU A 17 -16.06 5.32 -8.64
CA LEU A 17 -16.21 6.76 -8.81
C LEU A 17 -17.46 7.06 -9.65
N ASN A 18 -18.10 8.17 -9.36
CA ASN A 18 -19.16 8.77 -10.15
C ASN A 18 -18.90 10.28 -10.34
N GLU A 19 -19.80 11.02 -10.95
CA GLU A 19 -19.64 12.45 -11.18
C GLU A 19 -19.50 13.32 -9.91
N LYS A 20 -19.79 12.75 -8.74
CA LYS A 20 -19.71 13.44 -7.44
C LYS A 20 -18.51 13.01 -6.60
N GLY A 21 -17.64 12.14 -7.10
CA GLY A 21 -16.50 11.54 -6.39
C GLY A 21 -16.71 10.05 -6.08
N ILE A 22 -16.34 9.60 -4.90
CA ILE A 22 -16.41 8.18 -4.52
C ILE A 22 -17.88 7.73 -4.36
N ASP A 23 -18.24 6.64 -5.05
CA ASP A 23 -19.53 5.95 -4.89
C ASP A 23 -19.45 4.97 -3.72
N TYR A 24 -19.74 5.46 -2.53
CA TYR A 24 -19.65 4.67 -1.31
C TYR A 24 -20.66 3.52 -1.24
N GLU A 25 -21.81 3.62 -1.92
CA GLU A 25 -22.79 2.53 -1.96
C GLU A 25 -22.26 1.34 -2.77
N LEU A 26 -21.70 1.62 -3.93
CA LEU A 26 -21.06 0.59 -4.75
C LEU A 26 -19.78 0.07 -4.09
N PHE A 27 -19.03 0.94 -3.42
CA PHE A 27 -17.82 0.55 -2.70
C PHE A 27 -18.13 -0.43 -1.57
N ALA A 28 -19.18 -0.17 -0.77
CA ALA A 28 -19.65 -1.11 0.24
C ALA A 28 -20.02 -2.47 -0.36
N LYS A 29 -20.79 -2.49 -1.45
CA LYS A 29 -21.19 -3.74 -2.13
C LYS A 29 -19.99 -4.55 -2.60
N LEU A 30 -18.94 -3.90 -3.13
CA LEU A 30 -17.71 -4.56 -3.56
C LEU A 30 -16.93 -5.15 -2.37
N ILE A 31 -16.82 -4.42 -1.26
CA ILE A 31 -16.16 -4.89 -0.04
C ILE A 31 -16.89 -6.12 0.51
N GLU A 32 -18.22 -6.04 0.66
CA GLU A 32 -19.02 -7.15 1.17
C GLU A 32 -18.91 -8.39 0.26
N TRP A 33 -18.94 -8.19 -1.05
CA TRP A 33 -18.75 -9.29 -1.99
C TRP A 33 -17.39 -9.97 -1.82
N GLN A 34 -16.28 -9.22 -1.76
CA GLN A 34 -14.95 -9.79 -1.57
C GLN A 34 -14.85 -10.60 -0.27
N ILE A 35 -15.41 -10.07 0.81
CA ILE A 35 -15.40 -10.76 2.11
C ILE A 35 -16.27 -12.03 2.05
N ALA A 36 -17.44 -11.99 1.42
CA ALA A 36 -18.32 -13.14 1.26
C ALA A 36 -17.69 -14.26 0.41
N GLU A 37 -16.86 -13.90 -0.58
CA GLU A 37 -16.09 -14.86 -1.40
C GLU A 37 -14.83 -15.40 -0.70
N GLY A 38 -14.55 -14.98 0.54
CA GLY A 38 -13.49 -15.53 1.37
C GLY A 38 -12.10 -14.94 1.12
N ILE A 39 -12.01 -13.67 0.77
CA ILE A 39 -10.71 -12.98 0.64
C ILE A 39 -10.00 -12.89 2.00
N ASP A 40 -8.67 -13.05 2.02
CA ASP A 40 -7.86 -13.01 3.24
C ASP A 40 -7.36 -11.61 3.62
N GLY A 41 -7.56 -10.62 2.76
CA GLY A 41 -7.19 -9.22 3.01
C GLY A 41 -7.62 -8.29 1.88
N LEU A 42 -7.71 -7.00 2.16
CA LEU A 42 -8.10 -5.97 1.18
C LEU A 42 -7.07 -4.84 1.13
N VAL A 43 -6.68 -4.46 -0.09
CA VAL A 43 -5.77 -3.33 -0.32
C VAL A 43 -6.57 -2.18 -0.93
N VAL A 44 -6.72 -1.10 -0.18
CA VAL A 44 -7.40 0.14 -0.61
C VAL A 44 -6.39 1.16 -1.12
N CYS A 45 -6.78 1.99 -2.06
CA CYS A 45 -5.96 3.08 -2.64
C CYS A 45 -4.58 2.61 -3.15
N GLY A 46 -4.47 1.35 -3.58
CA GLY A 46 -3.34 0.89 -4.38
C GLY A 46 -3.44 1.40 -5.82
N THR A 47 -2.61 0.88 -6.72
CA THR A 47 -2.66 1.22 -8.15
C THR A 47 -4.03 0.93 -8.76
N THR A 48 -4.63 -0.22 -8.44
CA THR A 48 -5.97 -0.61 -8.90
C THR A 48 -7.06 0.31 -8.37
N GLY A 49 -6.91 0.82 -7.15
CA GLY A 49 -7.81 1.77 -6.52
C GLY A 49 -7.52 3.24 -6.88
N GLU A 50 -6.67 3.47 -7.90
CA GLU A 50 -6.38 4.79 -8.46
C GLU A 50 -5.83 5.81 -7.42
N GLY A 51 -5.18 5.33 -6.35
CA GLY A 51 -4.72 6.16 -5.25
C GLY A 51 -3.82 7.34 -5.63
N ALA A 52 -3.10 7.24 -6.76
CA ALA A 52 -2.24 8.33 -7.24
C ALA A 52 -3.00 9.52 -7.87
N THR A 53 -4.28 9.36 -8.21
CA THR A 53 -5.11 10.38 -8.88
C THR A 53 -6.29 10.85 -8.04
N LEU A 54 -6.54 10.22 -6.89
CA LEU A 54 -7.47 10.74 -5.89
C LEU A 54 -6.96 12.04 -5.29
N THR A 55 -7.85 12.96 -4.99
CA THR A 55 -7.52 14.10 -4.13
C THR A 55 -7.14 13.63 -2.73
N ASP A 56 -6.45 14.46 -1.95
CA ASP A 56 -6.07 14.11 -0.57
C ASP A 56 -7.28 13.74 0.28
N GLU A 57 -8.38 14.47 0.14
CA GLU A 57 -9.64 14.20 0.85
C GLU A 57 -10.27 12.86 0.43
N GLU A 58 -10.33 12.57 -0.87
CA GLU A 58 -10.85 11.30 -1.37
C GLU A 58 -9.98 10.12 -0.93
N HIS A 59 -8.66 10.27 -0.99
CA HIS A 59 -7.74 9.21 -0.57
C HIS A 59 -7.93 8.86 0.92
N LYS A 60 -7.93 9.87 1.78
CA LYS A 60 -8.14 9.71 3.22
C LYS A 60 -9.52 9.12 3.53
N SER A 61 -10.57 9.65 2.91
CA SER A 61 -11.94 9.17 3.13
C SER A 61 -12.19 7.76 2.60
N ALA A 62 -11.52 7.35 1.51
CA ALA A 62 -11.58 5.96 1.03
C ALA A 62 -10.98 4.98 2.03
N ILE A 63 -9.84 5.33 2.66
CA ILE A 63 -9.21 4.51 3.70
C ILE A 63 -10.12 4.42 4.93
N GLU A 64 -10.66 5.55 5.39
CA GLU A 64 -11.59 5.59 6.54
C GLU A 64 -12.83 4.73 6.29
N PHE A 65 -13.42 4.87 5.10
CA PHE A 65 -14.60 4.10 4.72
C PHE A 65 -14.29 2.60 4.69
N MET A 66 -13.15 2.21 4.09
CA MET A 66 -12.73 0.81 4.03
C MET A 66 -12.60 0.20 5.42
N VAL A 67 -11.87 0.85 6.34
CA VAL A 67 -11.68 0.35 7.71
C VAL A 67 -13.02 0.20 8.43
N LYS A 68 -13.91 1.20 8.31
CA LYS A 68 -15.25 1.15 8.87
C LYS A 68 -16.08 0.00 8.32
N GLN A 69 -16.11 -0.15 6.97
CA GLN A 69 -16.95 -1.14 6.30
C GLN A 69 -16.45 -2.56 6.57
N VAL A 70 -15.14 -2.77 6.55
CA VAL A 70 -14.55 -4.09 6.84
C VAL A 70 -14.73 -4.48 8.31
N ALA A 71 -14.69 -3.53 9.23
CA ALA A 71 -14.97 -3.73 10.66
C ALA A 71 -14.16 -4.90 11.27
N GLY A 72 -12.88 -5.03 10.92
CA GLY A 72 -11.96 -6.03 11.46
C GLY A 72 -12.19 -7.48 10.99
N ARG A 73 -13.06 -7.71 10.00
CA ARG A 73 -13.33 -9.07 9.48
C ARG A 73 -12.16 -9.66 8.69
N VAL A 74 -11.42 -8.82 8.01
CA VAL A 74 -10.17 -9.15 7.31
C VAL A 74 -9.18 -8.00 7.45
N PRO A 75 -7.86 -8.21 7.32
CA PRO A 75 -6.89 -7.12 7.31
C PRO A 75 -7.11 -6.10 6.20
N VAL A 76 -6.99 -4.82 6.55
CA VAL A 76 -7.02 -3.69 5.63
C VAL A 76 -5.62 -3.13 5.45
N ILE A 77 -5.15 -3.10 4.21
CA ILE A 77 -3.85 -2.55 3.83
C ILE A 77 -4.08 -1.27 3.02
N ALA A 78 -3.56 -0.14 3.48
CA ALA A 78 -3.71 1.12 2.76
C ALA A 78 -2.52 1.41 1.84
N GLY A 79 -2.77 1.77 0.60
CA GLY A 79 -1.79 2.35 -0.29
C GLY A 79 -1.47 3.78 0.13
N THR A 80 -0.26 4.01 0.65
CA THR A 80 0.18 5.32 1.15
C THR A 80 1.42 5.86 0.43
N GLY A 81 1.92 5.13 -0.57
CA GLY A 81 3.09 5.54 -1.33
C GLY A 81 2.83 6.74 -2.23
N SER A 82 3.83 7.61 -2.35
CA SER A 82 3.84 8.77 -3.24
C SER A 82 5.25 8.99 -3.79
N ASN A 83 5.36 9.76 -4.86
CA ASN A 83 6.65 10.28 -5.34
C ASN A 83 7.16 11.47 -4.50
N ASP A 84 6.32 12.04 -3.65
CA ASP A 84 6.69 12.95 -2.57
C ASP A 84 6.76 12.18 -1.24
N THR A 85 7.98 12.02 -0.72
CA THR A 85 8.20 11.28 0.53
C THR A 85 7.52 11.94 1.74
N ALA A 86 7.46 13.28 1.78
CA ALA A 86 6.82 13.98 2.90
C ALA A 86 5.31 13.70 2.91
N TYR A 87 4.67 13.74 1.75
CA TYR A 87 3.25 13.38 1.61
C TYR A 87 2.99 11.90 1.94
N ALA A 88 3.86 10.98 1.48
CA ALA A 88 3.73 9.57 1.83
C ALA A 88 3.83 9.33 3.35
N VAL A 89 4.69 10.07 4.06
CA VAL A 89 4.80 10.04 5.53
C VAL A 89 3.52 10.56 6.19
N GLU A 90 2.95 11.66 5.71
CA GLU A 90 1.70 12.22 6.22
C GLU A 90 0.54 11.23 6.06
N LEU A 91 0.38 10.70 4.85
CA LEU A 91 -0.68 9.74 4.53
C LEU A 91 -0.54 8.43 5.33
N THR A 92 0.70 7.97 5.54
CA THR A 92 1.00 6.80 6.38
C THR A 92 0.57 7.04 7.83
N LYS A 93 0.89 8.21 8.40
CA LYS A 93 0.45 8.57 9.77
C LYS A 93 -1.07 8.60 9.88
N HIS A 94 -1.74 9.18 8.89
CA HIS A 94 -3.20 9.21 8.83
C HIS A 94 -3.79 7.78 8.80
N ALA A 95 -3.31 6.92 7.90
CA ALA A 95 -3.76 5.54 7.79
C ALA A 95 -3.56 4.77 9.11
N CYS A 96 -2.42 4.95 9.78
CA CYS A 96 -2.18 4.37 11.10
C CYS A 96 -3.19 4.85 12.16
N GLN A 97 -3.54 6.14 12.16
CA GLN A 97 -4.52 6.70 13.10
C GLN A 97 -5.94 6.15 12.87
N ILE A 98 -6.28 5.86 11.62
CA ILE A 98 -7.57 5.26 11.24
C ILE A 98 -7.67 3.79 11.64
N GLY A 99 -6.53 3.11 11.85
CA GLY A 99 -6.50 1.72 12.33
C GLY A 99 -6.43 0.69 11.19
N VAL A 100 -5.66 0.97 10.15
CA VAL A 100 -5.31 -0.06 9.14
C VAL A 100 -4.35 -1.10 9.74
N ASP A 101 -4.33 -2.30 9.17
CA ASP A 101 -3.46 -3.39 9.62
C ASP A 101 -2.08 -3.37 8.97
N GLY A 102 -1.92 -2.61 7.89
CA GLY A 102 -0.65 -2.43 7.19
C GLY A 102 -0.72 -1.32 6.15
N VAL A 103 0.45 -0.90 5.67
CA VAL A 103 0.56 0.08 4.58
C VAL A 103 1.35 -0.49 3.42
N LEU A 104 0.91 -0.21 2.20
CA LEU A 104 1.57 -0.56 0.95
C LEU A 104 2.18 0.69 0.34
N THR A 105 3.51 0.70 0.19
CA THR A 105 4.25 1.88 -0.25
C THR A 105 5.01 1.59 -1.54
N VAL A 106 4.55 2.20 -2.62
CA VAL A 106 5.21 2.12 -3.94
C VAL A 106 6.50 2.96 -3.95
N THR A 107 7.48 2.58 -4.77
CA THR A 107 8.65 3.43 -5.03
C THR A 107 8.23 4.82 -5.49
N PRO A 108 8.98 5.89 -5.11
CA PRO A 108 8.78 7.19 -5.72
C PRO A 108 8.84 7.07 -7.25
N TYR A 109 7.72 7.32 -7.91
CA TYR A 109 7.55 7.19 -9.35
C TYR A 109 7.87 8.52 -10.05
N TYR A 110 8.22 8.46 -11.35
CA TYR A 110 8.53 9.61 -12.20
C TYR A 110 9.90 10.27 -11.93
N ASN A 111 10.24 10.64 -10.69
CA ASN A 111 11.47 11.35 -10.32
C ASN A 111 12.73 10.45 -10.21
N LYS A 112 12.63 9.16 -10.51
CA LYS A 112 13.76 8.22 -10.69
C LYS A 112 14.77 8.24 -9.53
N ALA A 113 14.29 7.95 -8.33
CA ALA A 113 15.13 7.87 -7.13
C ALA A 113 16.28 6.85 -7.30
N THR A 114 17.45 7.19 -6.75
CA THR A 114 18.58 6.24 -6.63
C THR A 114 18.30 5.21 -5.54
N GLN A 115 19.04 4.08 -5.50
CA GLN A 115 18.91 3.07 -4.45
C GLN A 115 19.09 3.68 -3.04
N LYS A 116 20.05 4.58 -2.86
CA LYS A 116 20.23 5.32 -1.60
C LYS A 116 19.03 6.21 -1.27
N GLY A 117 18.44 6.84 -2.29
CA GLY A 117 17.20 7.61 -2.17
C GLY A 117 16.03 6.75 -1.74
N LEU A 118 15.87 5.55 -2.33
CA LEU A 118 14.85 4.57 -1.94
C LEU A 118 15.00 4.15 -0.48
N ILE A 119 16.22 3.80 -0.04
CA ILE A 119 16.49 3.45 1.35
C ILE A 119 16.04 4.59 2.27
N LYS A 120 16.46 5.83 1.98
CA LYS A 120 16.10 6.99 2.80
C LYS A 120 14.59 7.23 2.84
N SER A 121 13.92 7.18 1.68
CA SER A 121 12.47 7.39 1.58
C SER A 121 11.69 6.34 2.35
N PHE A 122 11.95 5.06 2.11
CA PHE A 122 11.24 3.97 2.79
C PHE A 122 11.53 3.91 4.29
N THR A 123 12.75 4.26 4.73
CA THR A 123 13.06 4.36 6.15
C THR A 123 12.23 5.45 6.81
N GLN A 124 12.12 6.65 6.22
CA GLN A 124 11.31 7.74 6.76
C GLN A 124 9.82 7.35 6.88
N ILE A 125 9.29 6.64 5.89
CA ILE A 125 7.90 6.15 5.93
C ILE A 125 7.73 5.09 7.00
N ALA A 126 8.67 4.15 7.11
CA ALA A 126 8.63 3.08 8.09
C ALA A 126 8.83 3.58 9.54
N ASP A 127 9.65 4.61 9.74
CA ASP A 127 9.80 5.29 11.03
C ASP A 127 8.51 5.98 11.48
N ALA A 128 7.70 6.44 10.53
CA ALA A 128 6.43 7.11 10.79
C ALA A 128 5.26 6.16 10.98
N SER A 129 5.43 4.87 10.62
CA SER A 129 4.38 3.85 10.66
C SER A 129 4.34 3.15 12.02
N SER A 130 3.15 3.00 12.59
CA SER A 130 2.89 2.13 13.75
C SER A 130 2.45 0.72 13.34
N VAL A 131 2.28 0.45 12.04
CA VAL A 131 1.86 -0.83 11.48
C VAL A 131 2.90 -1.34 10.47
N PRO A 132 2.87 -2.64 10.09
CA PRO A 132 3.79 -3.18 9.10
C PRO A 132 3.75 -2.45 7.75
N VAL A 133 4.92 -2.20 7.18
CA VAL A 133 5.10 -1.60 5.84
C VAL A 133 5.43 -2.69 4.83
N ILE A 134 4.69 -2.70 3.73
CA ILE A 134 4.93 -3.53 2.55
C ILE A 134 5.56 -2.64 1.47
N LEU A 135 6.77 -2.92 1.06
CA LEU A 135 7.38 -2.27 -0.09
C LEU A 135 6.66 -2.69 -1.37
N TYR A 136 6.54 -1.80 -2.35
CA TYR A 136 5.97 -2.16 -3.63
C TYR A 136 6.91 -1.80 -4.78
N ASN A 137 7.40 -2.83 -5.46
CA ASN A 137 8.28 -2.74 -6.61
C ASN A 137 7.51 -3.02 -7.90
N VAL A 138 7.36 -2.01 -8.77
CA VAL A 138 6.67 -2.11 -10.05
C VAL A 138 7.35 -1.25 -11.11
N PRO A 139 8.54 -1.65 -11.59
CA PRO A 139 9.38 -0.84 -12.47
C PRO A 139 8.69 -0.40 -13.76
N SER A 140 7.80 -1.22 -14.30
CA SER A 140 7.03 -0.92 -15.52
C SER A 140 6.12 0.32 -15.40
N ARG A 141 5.72 0.68 -14.17
CA ARG A 141 4.89 1.85 -13.88
C ARG A 141 5.68 3.01 -13.31
N THR A 142 6.69 2.73 -12.50
CA THR A 142 7.42 3.76 -11.75
C THR A 142 8.69 4.24 -12.45
N GLY A 143 9.27 3.44 -13.36
CA GLY A 143 10.57 3.69 -13.96
C GLY A 143 11.74 3.45 -12.98
N VAL A 144 11.48 2.84 -11.82
CA VAL A 144 12.47 2.57 -10.77
C VAL A 144 12.30 1.14 -10.28
N ASN A 145 13.42 0.41 -10.24
CA ASN A 145 13.49 -0.93 -9.67
C ASN A 145 14.19 -0.91 -8.31
N ILE A 146 13.63 -1.60 -7.32
CA ILE A 146 14.29 -1.83 -6.04
C ILE A 146 15.24 -3.03 -6.23
N ALA A 147 16.53 -2.80 -6.16
CA ALA A 147 17.49 -3.89 -6.26
C ALA A 147 17.42 -4.85 -5.06
N PRO A 148 17.67 -6.16 -5.20
CA PRO A 148 17.64 -7.12 -4.08
C PRO A 148 18.48 -6.69 -2.87
N LYS A 149 19.68 -6.15 -3.10
CA LYS A 149 20.51 -5.60 -2.02
C LYS A 149 19.85 -4.45 -1.25
N THR A 150 19.04 -3.65 -1.94
CA THR A 150 18.28 -2.56 -1.30
C THR A 150 17.13 -3.12 -0.47
N VAL A 151 16.45 -4.15 -0.96
CA VAL A 151 15.42 -4.87 -0.18
C VAL A 151 16.04 -5.49 1.07
N LEU A 152 17.19 -6.16 0.93
CA LEU A 152 17.91 -6.75 2.06
C LEU A 152 18.32 -5.70 3.11
N GLU A 153 18.73 -4.51 2.69
CA GLU A 153 19.05 -3.42 3.63
C GLU A 153 17.78 -2.94 4.35
N LEU A 154 16.70 -2.69 3.60
CA LEU A 154 15.43 -2.24 4.15
C LEU A 154 14.77 -3.29 5.07
N SER A 155 14.96 -4.59 4.81
CA SER A 155 14.41 -5.67 5.63
C SER A 155 14.93 -5.68 7.07
N LYS A 156 16.04 -5.00 7.34
CA LYS A 156 16.58 -4.83 8.71
C LYS A 156 15.74 -3.88 9.55
N HIS A 157 14.94 -3.02 8.92
CA HIS A 157 14.04 -2.12 9.63
C HIS A 157 12.92 -2.91 10.31
N PRO A 158 12.59 -2.68 11.58
CA PRO A 158 11.60 -3.46 12.33
C PRO A 158 10.21 -3.44 11.68
N ASN A 159 9.79 -2.31 11.14
CA ASN A 159 8.45 -2.13 10.55
C ASN A 159 8.34 -2.52 9.06
N ILE A 160 9.45 -2.78 8.34
CA ILE A 160 9.38 -3.22 6.94
C ILE A 160 9.28 -4.74 6.94
N ASN A 161 8.09 -5.28 6.66
CA ASN A 161 7.77 -6.70 6.85
C ASN A 161 7.74 -7.50 5.56
N ALA A 162 7.43 -6.87 4.43
CA ALA A 162 7.21 -7.58 3.18
C ALA A 162 7.56 -6.71 1.96
N ILE A 163 7.62 -7.33 0.81
CA ILE A 163 7.64 -6.70 -0.49
C ILE A 163 6.55 -7.29 -1.39
N LYS A 164 5.75 -6.43 -2.03
CA LYS A 164 4.94 -6.78 -3.19
C LYS A 164 5.82 -6.62 -4.42
N GLU A 165 6.26 -7.74 -4.98
CA GLU A 165 7.16 -7.75 -6.14
C GLU A 165 6.38 -7.90 -7.45
N ALA A 166 6.49 -6.92 -8.32
CA ALA A 166 5.82 -6.88 -9.62
C ALA A 166 6.76 -6.43 -10.75
N SER A 167 8.04 -6.75 -10.65
CA SER A 167 9.00 -6.48 -11.73
C SER A 167 8.80 -7.40 -12.95
N GLY A 168 8.27 -8.61 -12.74
CA GLY A 168 8.21 -9.66 -13.73
C GLY A 168 9.56 -10.38 -13.96
N ASP A 169 10.59 -10.04 -13.19
CA ASP A 169 11.91 -10.68 -13.23
C ASP A 169 11.99 -11.78 -12.16
N ILE A 170 11.74 -13.02 -12.59
CA ILE A 170 11.76 -14.19 -11.70
C ILE A 170 13.14 -14.43 -11.09
N SER A 171 14.22 -14.10 -11.80
CA SER A 171 15.59 -14.23 -11.28
C SER A 171 15.80 -13.28 -10.11
N GLN A 172 15.37 -12.02 -10.24
CA GLN A 172 15.44 -11.05 -9.15
C GLN A 172 14.58 -11.46 -7.95
N ILE A 173 13.40 -12.06 -8.20
CA ILE A 173 12.51 -12.53 -7.12
C ILE A 173 13.17 -13.65 -6.31
N ALA A 174 13.98 -14.50 -6.96
CA ALA A 174 14.65 -15.62 -6.31
C ALA A 174 15.92 -15.23 -5.53
N GLU A 175 16.50 -14.03 -5.77
CA GLU A 175 17.62 -13.48 -5.01
C GLU A 175 17.20 -13.03 -3.60
#